data_36c93a7b3e5aacebc71bdb1fdf19cd88
#
_entry.id   36c93a7b3e5aacebc71bdb1fdf19cd88
#
_cell.length_a   1.000
_cell.length_b   1.000
_cell.length_c   1.000
_cell.angle_alpha   90.00
_cell.angle_beta   90.00
_cell.angle_gamma   90.00
#
_symmetry.space_group_name_H-M   'P 1'
#
loop_
_entity.id
_entity.type
_entity.pdbx_description
1 polymer ?
#
loop_
_entity_poly.entity_id
_entity_poly.type
_entity_poly.pdbx_seq_one_letter_code
_entity_poly.pdbx_strand_id
1 'polypeptide(L)'
;MPVPEEDLPVRLPEDIDLAAGETLATHEEFAKCACPVCGAPARRETDTMDTFTCSSWYYMRYTDPHNTEAPFDPAKANAWMPVDQYIGGIEHAILHLLYSRFFTKVLRDEGMLSFDEPFTNLLCQGMVLDEHGDVMSKSKGNVIAPEDMIANYGADAVRAYILFMAPPDKELLWNEDGLAGMYKFLNRLWRQVNDLAGQAGEDTLFAGEELDTAAIHAVSKTVLRERHRVVGKVVEDFDRNNFNTAIAAIMELSNAVGEYLRKTSLEQRRSCDHATAFDADIAEVLVKLMAPIAPHWADELWTTVLGHEGSVHVEPWPMFDPEQAKADEIELAVQVNGKVKAKITVPADAAEDTVKEQAQEAVSRALEGKDVKKVVYVAGRLVNIVAK
;
A
#
# COMPACT_ATOMS: atom_id res chain seq x y z
N MET A 1 6.17 4.52 50.11
CA MET A 1 4.82 4.19 50.53
C MET A 1 3.87 4.66 49.43
N PRO A 2 2.86 3.89 49.02
CA PRO A 2 1.87 4.34 48.04
C PRO A 2 1.01 5.48 48.63
N VAL A 3 0.52 6.33 47.72
CA VAL A 3 -0.50 7.33 48.05
C VAL A 3 -1.82 6.59 48.36
N PRO A 4 -2.57 6.98 49.40
CA PRO A 4 -3.90 6.41 49.66
C PRO A 4 -4.85 6.59 48.48
N GLU A 5 -5.78 5.65 48.28
CA GLU A 5 -6.73 5.69 47.15
C GLU A 5 -7.59 6.95 47.17
N GLU A 6 -7.98 7.41 48.38
CA GLU A 6 -8.78 8.63 48.58
C GLU A 6 -8.03 9.92 48.14
N ASP A 7 -6.69 9.88 48.06
CA ASP A 7 -5.87 11.02 47.67
C ASP A 7 -5.50 10.98 46.15
N LEU A 8 -6.02 10.02 45.41
CA LEU A 8 -5.82 9.92 43.96
C LEU A 8 -6.87 10.72 43.18
N PRO A 9 -6.52 11.26 42.01
CA PRO A 9 -5.18 11.29 41.39
C PRO A 9 -4.25 12.33 42.00
N VAL A 10 -2.96 12.03 42.05
CA VAL A 10 -1.93 13.04 42.38
C VAL A 10 -1.81 14.00 41.19
N ARG A 11 -2.30 15.24 41.37
CA ARG A 11 -2.27 16.26 40.32
C ARG A 11 -0.90 16.88 40.23
N LEU A 12 -0.38 17.08 39.02
CA LEU A 12 0.84 17.84 38.78
C LEU A 12 0.55 19.35 38.99
N PRO A 13 1.55 20.15 39.47
CA PRO A 13 1.41 21.58 39.55
C PRO A 13 1.32 22.21 38.15
N GLU A 14 0.48 23.23 38.02
CA GLU A 14 0.27 23.95 36.75
C GLU A 14 1.18 25.19 36.65
N ASP A 15 1.84 25.55 37.73
CA ASP A 15 2.64 26.79 37.91
C ASP A 15 4.15 26.54 37.84
N ILE A 16 4.60 25.40 37.32
CA ILE A 16 6.03 25.12 37.14
C ILE A 16 6.64 26.05 36.08
N ASP A 17 7.68 26.80 36.46
CA ASP A 17 8.46 27.61 35.53
C ASP A 17 9.54 26.77 34.84
N LEU A 18 9.14 26.10 33.74
CA LEU A 18 10.07 25.31 32.91
C LEU A 18 11.17 26.18 32.28
N ALA A 19 10.89 27.47 32.02
CA ALA A 19 11.88 28.40 31.43
C ALA A 19 12.98 28.76 32.43
N ALA A 20 12.65 28.80 33.72
CA ALA A 20 13.63 28.97 34.80
C ALA A 20 14.35 27.65 35.18
N GLY A 21 14.02 26.53 34.54
CA GLY A 21 14.61 25.21 34.82
C GLY A 21 14.03 24.54 36.07
N GLU A 22 12.84 24.96 36.51
CA GLU A 22 12.14 24.29 37.59
C GLU A 22 11.68 22.89 37.18
N THR A 23 11.75 21.96 38.14
CA THR A 23 11.32 20.56 37.97
C THR A 23 10.37 20.16 39.11
N LEU A 24 9.66 19.06 38.99
CA LEU A 24 8.87 18.53 40.11
C LEU A 24 9.68 18.36 41.40
N ALA A 25 10.94 18.00 41.26
CA ALA A 25 11.85 17.84 42.42
C ALA A 25 12.20 19.14 43.11
N THR A 26 12.28 20.26 42.37
CA THR A 26 12.58 21.59 42.88
C THR A 26 11.34 22.39 43.24
N HIS A 27 10.16 21.99 42.78
CA HIS A 27 8.87 22.61 43.14
C HIS A 27 8.48 22.17 44.54
N GLU A 28 8.81 23.00 45.53
CA GLU A 28 8.73 22.64 46.96
C GLU A 28 7.32 22.30 47.43
N GLU A 29 6.30 23.00 46.94
CA GLU A 29 4.90 22.78 47.33
C GLU A 29 4.41 21.39 46.86
N PHE A 30 4.88 20.93 45.70
CA PHE A 30 4.58 19.59 45.21
C PHE A 30 5.42 18.51 45.93
N ALA A 31 6.73 18.76 46.04
CA ALA A 31 7.67 17.74 46.53
C ALA A 31 7.50 17.45 48.03
N LYS A 32 7.11 18.44 48.85
CA LYS A 32 6.90 18.28 50.28
C LYS A 32 5.49 17.74 50.56
N CYS A 33 5.40 16.73 51.40
CA CYS A 33 4.12 16.17 51.82
C CYS A 33 4.22 15.62 53.26
N ALA A 34 3.09 15.22 53.81
CA ALA A 34 3.03 14.42 55.02
C ALA A 34 2.98 12.93 54.72
N CYS A 35 3.63 12.12 55.52
CA CYS A 35 3.52 10.67 55.44
C CYS A 35 2.06 10.24 55.70
N PRO A 36 1.40 9.48 54.81
CA PRO A 36 -0.01 9.12 55.00
C PRO A 36 -0.24 8.15 56.17
N VAL A 37 0.81 7.52 56.72
CA VAL A 37 0.69 6.57 57.83
C VAL A 37 0.95 7.22 59.18
N CYS A 38 1.95 8.10 59.28
CA CYS A 38 2.35 8.63 60.57
C CYS A 38 2.34 10.17 60.68
N GLY A 39 2.00 10.87 59.57
CA GLY A 39 1.93 12.32 59.53
C GLY A 39 3.28 13.06 59.55
N ALA A 40 4.39 12.34 59.63
CA ALA A 40 5.72 12.96 59.65
C ALA A 40 6.05 13.65 58.29
N PRO A 41 6.90 14.70 58.28
CA PRO A 41 7.34 15.30 57.05
C PRO A 41 7.96 14.25 56.10
N ALA A 42 7.58 14.29 54.83
CA ALA A 42 8.00 13.38 53.80
C ALA A 42 8.20 14.14 52.47
N ARG A 43 8.77 13.44 51.48
CA ARG A 43 8.86 13.94 50.10
C ARG A 43 8.09 13.01 49.18
N ARG A 44 7.38 13.59 48.22
CA ARG A 44 6.80 12.83 47.11
C ARG A 44 7.90 12.31 46.21
N GLU A 45 7.61 11.19 45.57
CA GLU A 45 8.33 10.77 44.37
C GLU A 45 8.09 11.82 43.28
N THR A 46 9.17 12.25 42.65
CA THR A 46 9.13 13.32 41.63
C THR A 46 9.56 12.83 40.26
N ASP A 47 10.02 11.58 40.14
CA ASP A 47 10.25 10.96 38.86
C ASP A 47 8.90 10.56 38.25
N THR A 48 8.71 10.91 37.01
CA THR A 48 7.56 10.48 36.23
C THR A 48 7.81 9.15 35.58
N MET A 49 6.76 8.38 35.34
CA MET A 49 6.87 7.14 34.59
C MET A 49 7.31 7.44 33.14
N ASP A 50 8.05 6.51 32.55
CA ASP A 50 8.44 6.57 31.14
C ASP A 50 7.20 6.72 30.25
N THR A 51 7.29 7.51 29.18
CA THR A 51 6.19 7.74 28.23
C THR A 51 5.69 6.45 27.57
N PHE A 52 6.57 5.43 27.43
CA PHE A 52 6.19 4.14 26.91
C PHE A 52 5.25 3.36 27.83
N THR A 53 5.11 3.73 29.10
CA THR A 53 4.14 3.08 30.01
C THR A 53 2.71 3.20 29.47
N CYS A 54 2.28 4.38 29.04
CA CYS A 54 0.95 4.58 28.47
C CYS A 54 0.81 3.93 27.09
N SER A 55 1.84 4.05 26.24
CA SER A 55 1.82 3.46 24.90
C SER A 55 1.85 1.93 24.89
N SER A 56 2.23 1.30 26.00
CA SER A 56 2.35 -0.15 26.12
C SER A 56 1.02 -0.91 26.15
N TRP A 57 -0.08 -0.22 26.39
CA TRP A 57 -1.40 -0.85 26.51
C TRP A 57 -2.55 -0.03 25.90
N TYR A 58 -2.28 1.08 25.20
CA TYR A 58 -3.29 1.98 24.64
C TYR A 58 -4.31 1.25 23.76
N TYR A 59 -3.88 0.25 22.98
CA TYR A 59 -4.72 -0.56 22.12
C TYR A 59 -5.74 -1.40 22.92
N MET A 60 -5.43 -1.81 24.16
CA MET A 60 -6.39 -2.42 25.06
C MET A 60 -7.39 -1.39 25.58
N ARG A 61 -6.92 -0.19 25.95
CA ARG A 61 -7.79 0.91 26.35
C ARG A 61 -8.79 1.29 25.27
N TYR A 62 -8.39 1.21 23.99
CA TYR A 62 -9.27 1.50 22.86
C TYR A 62 -10.46 0.54 22.74
N THR A 63 -10.39 -0.66 23.30
CA THR A 63 -11.52 -1.59 23.32
C THR A 63 -12.66 -1.13 24.26
N ASP A 64 -12.33 -0.26 25.23
CA ASP A 64 -13.29 0.27 26.22
C ASP A 64 -12.88 1.70 26.69
N PRO A 65 -12.86 2.70 25.79
CA PRO A 65 -12.24 4.00 26.03
C PRO A 65 -12.96 4.86 27.08
N HIS A 66 -14.24 4.59 27.35
CA HIS A 66 -15.08 5.35 28.27
C HIS A 66 -15.24 4.69 29.66
N ASN A 67 -14.53 3.60 29.93
CA ASN A 67 -14.58 2.94 31.23
C ASN A 67 -13.94 3.84 32.30
N THR A 68 -14.70 4.14 33.36
CA THR A 68 -14.25 4.97 34.48
C THR A 68 -13.86 4.15 35.72
N GLU A 69 -14.20 2.85 35.74
CA GLU A 69 -14.00 1.97 36.89
C GLU A 69 -12.73 1.13 36.77
N ALA A 70 -12.31 0.81 35.55
CA ALA A 70 -11.15 -0.04 35.25
C ALA A 70 -10.38 0.45 34.02
N PRO A 71 -9.13 0.00 33.82
CA PRO A 71 -8.38 0.31 32.62
C PRO A 71 -9.12 -0.06 31.34
N PHE A 72 -9.82 -1.16 31.33
CA PHE A 72 -10.72 -1.68 30.29
C PHE A 72 -11.57 -2.83 30.84
N ASP A 73 -12.64 -3.19 30.16
CA ASP A 73 -13.41 -4.41 30.44
C ASP A 73 -12.65 -5.62 29.84
N PRO A 74 -12.24 -6.61 30.66
CA PRO A 74 -11.57 -7.83 30.20
C PRO A 74 -12.34 -8.59 29.11
N ALA A 75 -13.67 -8.62 29.16
CA ALA A 75 -14.47 -9.30 28.16
C ALA A 75 -14.37 -8.62 26.80
N LYS A 76 -14.42 -7.27 26.76
CA LYS A 76 -14.24 -6.51 25.53
C LYS A 76 -12.82 -6.66 24.97
N ALA A 77 -11.79 -6.52 25.82
CA ALA A 77 -10.41 -6.70 25.41
C ALA A 77 -10.17 -8.09 24.82
N ASN A 78 -10.60 -9.16 25.49
CA ASN A 78 -10.44 -10.52 24.99
C ASN A 78 -11.25 -10.83 23.71
N ALA A 79 -12.31 -10.07 23.43
CA ALA A 79 -13.09 -10.22 22.20
C ALA A 79 -12.41 -9.57 20.97
N TRP A 80 -11.67 -8.45 21.17
CA TRP A 80 -11.03 -7.69 20.10
C TRP A 80 -9.55 -8.00 19.92
N MET A 81 -8.89 -8.52 20.95
CA MET A 81 -7.47 -8.78 20.99
C MET A 81 -7.14 -10.29 20.84
N PRO A 82 -5.92 -10.66 20.40
CA PRO A 82 -4.80 -9.79 19.99
C PRO A 82 -5.06 -9.02 18.69
N VAL A 83 -4.30 -7.94 18.48
CA VAL A 83 -4.38 -7.16 17.23
C VAL A 83 -3.94 -8.01 16.04
N ASP A 84 -4.72 -8.07 14.98
CA ASP A 84 -4.48 -8.92 13.81
C ASP A 84 -3.22 -8.50 13.03
N GLN A 85 -3.07 -7.20 12.78
CA GLN A 85 -1.93 -6.63 12.07
C GLN A 85 -1.45 -5.36 12.76
N TYR A 86 -0.17 -5.35 13.16
CA TYR A 86 0.47 -4.20 13.78
C TYR A 86 1.64 -3.71 12.93
N ILE A 87 1.70 -2.38 12.69
CA ILE A 87 2.66 -1.77 11.78
C ILE A 87 3.36 -0.63 12.51
N GLY A 88 4.69 -0.60 12.46
CA GLY A 88 5.48 0.45 13.09
C GLY A 88 6.96 0.40 12.70
N GLY A 89 7.74 1.41 13.12
CA GLY A 89 9.15 1.49 12.85
C GLY A 89 9.95 0.39 13.55
N ILE A 90 11.03 -0.06 12.94
CA ILE A 90 11.91 -1.12 13.48
C ILE A 90 12.57 -0.70 14.80
N GLU A 91 12.79 0.60 15.02
CA GLU A 91 13.38 1.15 16.24
C GLU A 91 12.55 0.82 17.49
N HIS A 92 11.26 0.58 17.35
CA HIS A 92 10.38 0.21 18.45
C HIS A 92 10.56 -1.24 18.96
N ALA A 93 11.34 -2.06 18.28
CA ALA A 93 11.59 -3.45 18.68
C ALA A 93 12.13 -3.58 20.12
N ILE A 94 13.02 -2.66 20.51
CA ILE A 94 13.63 -2.61 21.84
C ILE A 94 13.00 -1.57 22.79
N LEU A 95 11.95 -0.88 22.34
CA LEU A 95 11.23 0.16 23.08
C LEU A 95 9.77 -0.27 23.26
N HIS A 96 8.87 0.36 22.53
CA HIS A 96 7.42 0.15 22.61
C HIS A 96 7.00 -1.33 22.52
N LEU A 97 7.55 -2.09 21.57
CA LEU A 97 7.16 -3.50 21.40
C LEU A 97 7.57 -4.38 22.57
N LEU A 98 8.76 -4.13 23.16
CA LEU A 98 9.21 -4.83 24.35
C LEU A 98 8.26 -4.57 25.52
N TYR A 99 7.94 -3.31 25.78
CA TYR A 99 7.02 -2.93 26.85
C TYR A 99 5.59 -3.45 26.61
N SER A 100 5.08 -3.39 25.39
CA SER A 100 3.76 -3.92 25.04
C SER A 100 3.62 -5.41 25.37
N ARG A 101 4.66 -6.20 25.01
CA ARG A 101 4.71 -7.63 25.34
C ARG A 101 4.78 -7.86 26.85
N PHE A 102 5.58 -7.09 27.55
CA PHE A 102 5.69 -7.16 28.99
C PHE A 102 4.35 -6.87 29.69
N PHE A 103 3.70 -5.76 29.35
CA PHE A 103 2.38 -5.39 29.89
C PHE A 103 1.33 -6.46 29.61
N THR A 104 1.29 -7.00 28.39
CA THR A 104 0.36 -8.08 28.05
C THR A 104 0.55 -9.30 28.95
N LYS A 105 1.78 -9.70 29.20
CA LYS A 105 2.08 -10.85 30.07
C LYS A 105 1.68 -10.59 31.53
N VAL A 106 1.95 -9.39 32.03
CA VAL A 106 1.53 -8.99 33.39
C VAL A 106 0.01 -9.01 33.51
N LEU A 107 -0.70 -8.39 32.59
CA LEU A 107 -2.17 -8.35 32.61
C LEU A 107 -2.81 -9.73 32.43
N ARG A 108 -2.18 -10.63 31.69
CA ARG A 108 -2.58 -12.03 31.62
C ARG A 108 -2.37 -12.73 32.98
N ASP A 109 -1.22 -12.54 33.62
CA ASP A 109 -0.90 -13.17 34.91
C ASP A 109 -1.83 -12.68 36.02
N GLU A 110 -2.32 -11.43 35.93
CA GLU A 110 -3.35 -10.86 36.80
C GLU A 110 -4.80 -11.31 36.41
N GLY A 111 -4.94 -12.15 35.38
CA GLY A 111 -6.22 -12.73 34.97
C GLY A 111 -7.13 -11.80 34.15
N MET A 112 -6.62 -10.67 33.67
CA MET A 112 -7.37 -9.72 32.84
C MET A 112 -7.40 -10.12 31.37
N LEU A 113 -6.38 -10.84 30.87
CA LEU A 113 -6.25 -11.26 29.49
C LEU A 113 -6.10 -12.78 29.36
N SER A 114 -6.54 -13.33 28.24
CA SER A 114 -6.48 -14.76 27.93
C SER A 114 -5.34 -15.11 26.93
N PHE A 115 -4.57 -14.14 26.50
CA PHE A 115 -3.46 -14.28 25.53
C PHE A 115 -2.17 -13.69 26.12
N ASP A 116 -1.03 -14.04 25.54
CA ASP A 116 0.30 -13.66 26.04
C ASP A 116 1.15 -12.85 25.04
N GLU A 117 0.64 -12.62 23.84
CA GLU A 117 1.26 -11.73 22.85
C GLU A 117 0.22 -10.74 22.33
N PRO A 118 0.54 -9.43 22.26
CA PRO A 118 -0.43 -8.40 21.92
C PRO A 118 -0.76 -8.34 20.43
N PHE A 119 0.13 -8.82 19.56
CA PHE A 119 0.05 -8.68 18.10
C PHE A 119 0.21 -10.04 17.42
N THR A 120 -0.73 -10.39 16.53
CA THR A 120 -0.68 -11.64 15.75
C THR A 120 0.35 -11.55 14.63
N ASN A 121 0.32 -10.45 13.88
CA ASN A 121 1.29 -10.16 12.82
C ASN A 121 1.92 -8.79 13.05
N LEU A 122 3.23 -8.73 12.85
CA LEU A 122 4.01 -7.51 12.98
C LEU A 122 4.72 -7.20 11.66
N LEU A 123 4.50 -5.99 11.13
CA LEU A 123 5.27 -5.43 10.03
C LEU A 123 6.15 -4.29 10.55
N CYS A 124 7.47 -4.51 10.55
CA CYS A 124 8.43 -3.45 10.84
C CYS A 124 8.70 -2.63 9.59
N GLN A 125 8.42 -1.33 9.65
CA GLN A 125 8.64 -0.42 8.53
C GLN A 125 10.11 -0.02 8.43
N GLY A 126 10.58 0.14 7.18
CA GLY A 126 11.87 0.76 6.87
C GLY A 126 11.86 2.26 7.15
N MET A 127 13.05 2.83 7.24
CA MET A 127 13.23 4.28 7.46
C MET A 127 12.96 5.07 6.19
N VAL A 128 12.43 6.28 6.36
CA VAL A 128 12.39 7.28 5.28
C VAL A 128 13.65 8.13 5.37
N LEU A 129 14.45 8.10 4.31
CA LEU A 129 15.72 8.79 4.19
C LEU A 129 15.55 10.03 3.31
N ASP A 130 16.39 11.03 3.50
CA ASP A 130 16.45 12.19 2.61
C ASP A 130 17.10 11.82 1.25
N GLU A 131 17.24 12.78 0.36
CA GLU A 131 17.83 12.60 -0.97
C GLU A 131 19.32 12.15 -0.95
N HIS A 132 20.00 12.33 0.19
CA HIS A 132 21.39 11.95 0.39
C HIS A 132 21.54 10.58 1.06
N GLY A 133 20.43 9.95 1.46
CA GLY A 133 20.42 8.68 2.20
C GLY A 133 20.61 8.83 3.70
N ASP A 134 20.42 10.01 4.24
CA ASP A 134 20.48 10.29 5.66
C ASP A 134 19.11 10.17 6.32
N VAL A 135 19.07 9.64 7.56
CA VAL A 135 17.86 9.61 8.37
C VAL A 135 17.40 11.03 8.66
N MET A 136 16.14 11.33 8.36
CA MET A 136 15.54 12.63 8.64
C MET A 136 15.42 12.87 10.14
N SER A 137 15.90 14.04 10.61
CA SER A 137 15.73 14.47 11.99
C SER A 137 15.64 15.98 12.12
N LYS A 138 14.89 16.45 13.13
CA LYS A 138 14.76 17.88 13.40
C LYS A 138 16.11 18.54 13.71
N SER A 139 17.02 17.82 14.37
CA SER A 139 18.35 18.31 14.72
C SER A 139 19.26 18.51 13.51
N LYS A 140 19.07 17.74 12.42
CA LYS A 140 19.79 17.89 11.16
C LYS A 140 19.16 18.92 10.22
N GLY A 141 17.90 19.30 10.45
CA GLY A 141 17.17 20.24 9.61
C GLY A 141 16.80 19.67 8.23
N ASN A 142 16.85 18.35 8.04
CA ASN A 142 16.55 17.65 6.78
C ASN A 142 15.17 17.00 6.76
N VAL A 143 14.28 17.41 7.68
CA VAL A 143 12.90 16.88 7.73
C VAL A 143 12.07 17.51 6.61
N ILE A 144 11.40 16.68 5.85
CA ILE A 144 10.40 17.10 4.86
C ILE A 144 9.04 17.06 5.54
N ALA A 145 8.37 18.20 5.62
CA ALA A 145 7.05 18.32 6.23
C ALA A 145 5.98 17.77 5.27
N PRO A 146 5.17 16.79 5.70
CA PRO A 146 4.08 16.27 4.88
C PRO A 146 3.09 17.36 4.44
N GLU A 147 2.89 18.38 5.27
CA GLU A 147 1.96 19.48 5.04
C GLU A 147 2.28 20.25 3.75
N ASP A 148 3.56 20.53 3.50
CA ASP A 148 4.00 21.22 2.27
C ASP A 148 3.77 20.38 1.03
N MET A 149 4.03 19.07 1.13
CA MET A 149 3.81 18.13 0.03
C MET A 149 2.31 17.96 -0.25
N ILE A 150 1.49 17.87 0.79
CA ILE A 150 0.03 17.79 0.66
C ILE A 150 -0.54 19.07 0.05
N ALA A 151 -0.05 20.24 0.44
CA ALA A 151 -0.48 21.51 -0.12
C ALA A 151 -0.18 21.63 -1.63
N ASN A 152 0.97 21.08 -2.08
CA ASN A 152 1.41 21.18 -3.47
C ASN A 152 0.82 20.09 -4.38
N TYR A 153 0.68 18.86 -3.89
CA TYR A 153 0.36 17.67 -4.69
C TYR A 153 -0.94 16.97 -4.27
N GLY A 154 -1.50 17.30 -3.10
CA GLY A 154 -2.64 16.61 -2.50
C GLY A 154 -2.25 15.36 -1.71
N ALA A 155 -3.06 15.01 -0.72
CA ALA A 155 -2.81 13.88 0.19
C ALA A 155 -2.72 12.55 -0.57
N ASP A 156 -3.55 12.33 -1.56
CA ASP A 156 -3.60 11.08 -2.32
C ASP A 156 -2.34 10.84 -3.17
N ALA A 157 -1.74 11.90 -3.72
CA ALA A 157 -0.48 11.77 -4.44
C ALA A 157 0.68 11.42 -3.49
N VAL A 158 0.73 12.01 -2.30
CA VAL A 158 1.72 11.68 -1.28
C VAL A 158 1.56 10.24 -0.79
N ARG A 159 0.32 9.80 -0.51
CA ARG A 159 0.02 8.41 -0.13
C ARG A 159 0.46 7.41 -1.19
N ALA A 160 0.04 7.65 -2.44
CA ALA A 160 0.36 6.79 -3.57
C ALA A 160 1.89 6.73 -3.82
N TYR A 161 2.59 7.87 -3.67
CA TYR A 161 4.03 7.94 -3.79
C TYR A 161 4.75 7.08 -2.74
N ILE A 162 4.41 7.23 -1.46
CA ILE A 162 5.03 6.46 -0.37
C ILE A 162 4.82 4.96 -0.58
N LEU A 163 3.61 4.54 -0.95
CA LEU A 163 3.28 3.14 -1.19
C LEU A 163 3.95 2.56 -2.45
N PHE A 164 4.27 3.41 -3.44
CA PHE A 164 4.89 3.00 -4.70
C PHE A 164 6.41 2.86 -4.61
N MET A 165 7.08 3.72 -3.83
CA MET A 165 8.54 3.85 -3.89
C MET A 165 9.28 2.63 -3.36
N ALA A 166 8.78 1.97 -2.32
CA ALA A 166 9.42 0.80 -1.74
C ALA A 166 8.39 -0.13 -1.07
N PRO A 167 8.71 -1.42 -0.93
CA PRO A 167 8.00 -2.29 0.00
C PRO A 167 8.07 -1.71 1.42
N PRO A 168 7.03 -1.88 2.26
CA PRO A 168 6.98 -1.24 3.58
C PRO A 168 8.14 -1.59 4.52
N ASP A 169 8.74 -2.78 4.37
CA ASP A 169 9.88 -3.26 5.18
C ASP A 169 11.26 -2.74 4.71
N LYS A 170 11.29 -1.98 3.61
CA LYS A 170 12.52 -1.43 3.04
C LYS A 170 12.65 0.07 3.29
N GLU A 171 13.90 0.53 3.29
CA GLU A 171 14.19 1.96 3.34
C GLU A 171 13.64 2.66 2.08
N LEU A 172 13.06 3.84 2.27
CA LEU A 172 12.55 4.70 1.23
C LEU A 172 13.48 5.93 1.11
N LEU A 173 14.10 6.10 -0.05
CA LEU A 173 14.83 7.32 -0.36
C LEU A 173 13.86 8.36 -0.92
N TRP A 174 13.73 9.50 -0.25
CA TRP A 174 12.82 10.55 -0.69
C TRP A 174 13.28 11.19 -1.99
N ASN A 175 12.34 11.36 -2.94
CA ASN A 175 12.60 11.96 -4.25
C ASN A 175 11.36 12.75 -4.71
N GLU A 176 11.48 14.07 -4.84
CA GLU A 176 10.37 14.94 -5.26
C GLU A 176 9.92 14.69 -6.72
N ASP A 177 10.84 14.33 -7.61
CA ASP A 177 10.48 13.98 -8.99
C ASP A 177 9.57 12.76 -9.06
N GLY A 178 9.79 11.80 -8.16
CA GLY A 178 8.92 10.63 -8.00
C GLY A 178 7.52 11.01 -7.55
N LEU A 179 7.40 11.96 -6.60
CA LEU A 179 6.11 12.48 -6.15
C LEU A 179 5.38 13.23 -7.28
N ALA A 180 6.09 14.10 -8.00
CA ALA A 180 5.53 14.78 -9.18
C ALA A 180 5.09 13.77 -10.27
N GLY A 181 5.83 12.67 -10.44
CA GLY A 181 5.46 11.56 -11.32
C GLY A 181 4.14 10.89 -10.90
N MET A 182 3.97 10.64 -9.61
CA MET A 182 2.75 10.05 -9.07
C MET A 182 1.54 10.99 -9.21
N TYR A 183 1.71 12.28 -8.95
CA TYR A 183 0.68 13.28 -9.19
C TYR A 183 0.23 13.30 -10.67
N LYS A 184 1.17 13.24 -11.62
CA LYS A 184 0.86 13.14 -13.06
C LYS A 184 0.12 11.84 -13.39
N PHE A 185 0.46 10.73 -12.74
CA PHE A 185 -0.24 9.45 -12.89
C PHE A 185 -1.69 9.53 -12.44
N LEU A 186 -1.99 10.08 -11.26
CA LEU A 186 -3.36 10.27 -10.77
C LEU A 186 -4.17 11.18 -11.69
N ASN A 187 -3.59 12.27 -12.19
CA ASN A 187 -4.24 13.15 -13.15
C ASN A 187 -4.53 12.44 -14.49
N ARG A 188 -3.64 11.54 -14.93
CA ARG A 188 -3.88 10.72 -16.13
C ARG A 188 -5.03 9.77 -15.92
N LEU A 189 -5.08 9.06 -14.78
CA LEU A 189 -6.19 8.18 -14.42
C LEU A 189 -7.51 8.94 -14.33
N TRP A 190 -7.50 10.14 -13.72
CA TRP A 190 -8.67 11.01 -13.66
C TRP A 190 -9.28 11.25 -15.03
N ARG A 191 -8.44 11.63 -15.99
CA ARG A 191 -8.88 11.87 -17.37
C ARG A 191 -9.39 10.61 -18.04
N GLN A 192 -8.71 9.47 -17.83
CA GLN A 192 -9.15 8.18 -18.39
C GLN A 192 -10.54 7.77 -17.87
N VAL A 193 -10.79 7.92 -16.57
CA VAL A 193 -12.10 7.61 -15.98
C VAL A 193 -13.18 8.54 -16.55
N ASN A 194 -12.92 9.84 -16.68
CA ASN A 194 -13.84 10.78 -17.31
C ASN A 194 -14.12 10.44 -18.78
N ASP A 195 -13.10 10.05 -19.54
CA ASP A 195 -13.26 9.62 -20.93
C ASP A 195 -14.11 8.34 -21.05
N LEU A 196 -13.86 7.35 -20.19
CA LEU A 196 -14.65 6.11 -20.14
C LEU A 196 -16.11 6.38 -19.75
N ALA A 197 -16.33 7.28 -18.77
CA ALA A 197 -17.67 7.69 -18.37
C ALA A 197 -18.41 8.57 -19.43
N GLY A 198 -17.70 8.94 -20.51
CA GLY A 198 -18.26 9.81 -21.55
C GLY A 198 -18.47 11.25 -21.10
N GLN A 199 -17.81 11.69 -20.04
CA GLN A 199 -17.86 13.05 -19.49
C GLN A 199 -16.67 13.93 -19.91
N ALA A 200 -15.83 13.42 -20.80
CA ALA A 200 -14.69 14.18 -21.33
C ALA A 200 -15.19 15.43 -22.07
N GLY A 201 -14.72 16.59 -21.62
CA GLY A 201 -14.97 17.87 -22.28
C GLY A 201 -14.13 18.05 -23.56
N GLU A 202 -14.01 19.29 -24.04
CA GLU A 202 -13.21 19.65 -25.24
C GLU A 202 -11.71 19.27 -25.11
N ASP A 203 -11.21 19.01 -23.89
CA ASP A 203 -9.85 18.55 -23.58
C ASP A 203 -9.66 17.04 -23.67
N THR A 204 -10.41 16.31 -24.51
CA THR A 204 -10.15 14.90 -24.76
C THR A 204 -8.72 14.73 -25.28
N LEU A 205 -7.86 14.15 -24.47
CA LEU A 205 -6.47 13.80 -24.87
C LEU A 205 -6.42 12.70 -25.94
N PHE A 206 -7.56 12.14 -26.28
CA PHE A 206 -7.69 10.93 -27.10
C PHE A 206 -8.67 11.17 -28.26
N ALA A 207 -8.19 11.88 -29.29
CA ALA A 207 -8.83 11.85 -30.61
C ALA A 207 -8.56 10.48 -31.22
N GLY A 208 -9.51 9.55 -31.06
CA GLY A 208 -9.38 8.20 -31.58
C GLY A 208 -9.35 8.15 -33.11
N GLU A 209 -8.59 7.21 -33.66
CA GLU A 209 -8.67 6.84 -35.08
C GLU A 209 -9.99 6.14 -35.34
N GLU A 210 -10.55 6.28 -36.55
CA GLU A 210 -11.73 5.51 -36.93
C GLU A 210 -11.32 4.03 -37.16
N LEU A 211 -11.67 3.17 -36.18
CA LEU A 211 -11.48 1.74 -36.29
C LEU A 211 -12.78 1.04 -36.71
N ASP A 212 -12.65 -0.07 -37.43
CA ASP A 212 -13.77 -0.96 -37.64
C ASP A 212 -14.13 -1.74 -36.36
N THR A 213 -15.31 -2.35 -36.33
CA THR A 213 -15.82 -3.08 -35.17
C THR A 213 -14.89 -4.21 -34.75
N ALA A 214 -14.22 -4.89 -35.68
CA ALA A 214 -13.29 -6.00 -35.38
C ALA A 214 -12.02 -5.48 -34.66
N ALA A 215 -11.50 -4.34 -35.07
CA ALA A 215 -10.36 -3.71 -34.45
C ALA A 215 -10.71 -3.17 -33.03
N ILE A 216 -11.91 -2.61 -32.83
CA ILE A 216 -12.41 -2.22 -31.50
C ILE A 216 -12.47 -3.46 -30.59
N HIS A 217 -13.03 -4.56 -31.06
CA HIS A 217 -13.09 -5.81 -30.30
C HIS A 217 -11.68 -6.33 -29.90
N ALA A 218 -10.72 -6.26 -30.81
CA ALA A 218 -9.35 -6.72 -30.53
C ALA A 218 -8.67 -5.88 -29.43
N VAL A 219 -8.82 -4.56 -29.47
CA VAL A 219 -8.25 -3.67 -28.45
C VAL A 219 -8.98 -3.84 -27.11
N SER A 220 -10.31 -3.95 -27.12
CA SER A 220 -11.12 -4.21 -25.92
C SER A 220 -10.75 -5.53 -25.26
N LYS A 221 -10.51 -6.61 -26.05
CA LYS A 221 -10.06 -7.91 -25.54
C LYS A 221 -8.73 -7.80 -24.80
N THR A 222 -7.80 -6.98 -25.29
CA THR A 222 -6.51 -6.74 -24.63
C THR A 222 -6.71 -6.08 -23.27
N VAL A 223 -7.53 -5.04 -23.20
CA VAL A 223 -7.82 -4.33 -21.93
C VAL A 223 -8.57 -5.26 -20.96
N LEU A 224 -9.52 -6.07 -21.44
CA LEU A 224 -10.27 -7.02 -20.60
C LEU A 224 -9.33 -8.06 -19.96
N ARG A 225 -8.39 -8.61 -20.74
CA ARG A 225 -7.37 -9.52 -20.23
C ARG A 225 -6.52 -8.84 -19.15
N GLU A 226 -6.02 -7.63 -19.41
CA GLU A 226 -5.22 -6.87 -18.45
C GLU A 226 -6.04 -6.52 -17.20
N ARG A 227 -7.31 -6.19 -17.32
CA ARG A 227 -8.23 -5.97 -16.20
C ARG A 227 -8.27 -7.19 -15.27
N HIS A 228 -8.47 -8.38 -15.81
CA HIS A 228 -8.52 -9.61 -14.99
C HIS A 228 -7.15 -9.96 -14.39
N ARG A 229 -6.08 -9.82 -15.15
CA ARG A 229 -4.71 -10.06 -14.70
C ARG A 229 -4.34 -9.10 -13.54
N VAL A 230 -4.62 -7.81 -13.72
CA VAL A 230 -4.26 -6.77 -12.75
C VAL A 230 -5.08 -6.89 -11.47
N VAL A 231 -6.39 -7.15 -11.55
CA VAL A 231 -7.20 -7.38 -10.34
C VAL A 231 -6.65 -8.54 -9.53
N GLY A 232 -6.34 -9.69 -10.16
CA GLY A 232 -5.74 -10.83 -9.47
C GLY A 232 -4.37 -10.49 -8.86
N LYS A 233 -3.51 -9.79 -9.61
CA LYS A 233 -2.19 -9.36 -9.13
C LYS A 233 -2.29 -8.42 -7.94
N VAL A 234 -3.21 -7.44 -7.96
CA VAL A 234 -3.40 -6.49 -6.86
C VAL A 234 -3.89 -7.19 -5.59
N VAL A 235 -4.79 -8.17 -5.71
CA VAL A 235 -5.23 -8.99 -4.56
C VAL A 235 -4.04 -9.70 -3.92
N GLU A 236 -3.24 -10.43 -4.71
CA GLU A 236 -2.06 -11.12 -4.19
C GLU A 236 -1.02 -10.18 -3.56
N ASP A 237 -0.82 -9.02 -4.16
CA ASP A 237 0.16 -8.04 -3.68
C ASP A 237 -0.31 -7.38 -2.38
N PHE A 238 -1.60 -7.06 -2.25
CA PHE A 238 -2.15 -6.49 -1.02
C PHE A 238 -2.09 -7.48 0.14
N ASP A 239 -2.38 -8.76 -0.09
CA ASP A 239 -2.25 -9.81 0.92
C ASP A 239 -0.81 -9.93 1.46
N ARG A 240 0.18 -9.54 0.64
CA ARG A 240 1.61 -9.58 0.99
C ARG A 240 2.20 -8.23 1.36
N ASN A 241 1.40 -7.17 1.42
CA ASN A 241 1.83 -5.78 1.60
C ASN A 241 2.82 -5.29 0.51
N ASN A 242 2.75 -5.82 -0.69
CA ASN A 242 3.56 -5.43 -1.84
C ASN A 242 2.89 -4.28 -2.63
N PHE A 243 2.60 -3.17 -1.96
CA PHE A 243 1.82 -2.06 -2.53
C PHE A 243 2.49 -1.46 -3.76
N ASN A 244 3.82 -1.42 -3.82
CA ASN A 244 4.57 -0.89 -4.94
C ASN A 244 4.32 -1.68 -6.24
N THR A 245 4.28 -3.00 -6.19
CA THR A 245 3.99 -3.84 -7.35
C THR A 245 2.51 -3.83 -7.72
N ALA A 246 1.62 -3.70 -6.76
CA ALA A 246 0.19 -3.48 -7.00
C ALA A 246 -0.05 -2.19 -7.80
N ILE A 247 0.56 -1.08 -7.37
CA ILE A 247 0.46 0.21 -8.09
C ILE A 247 1.07 0.10 -9.49
N ALA A 248 2.21 -0.56 -9.63
CA ALA A 248 2.82 -0.81 -10.94
C ALA A 248 1.87 -1.59 -11.87
N ALA A 249 1.18 -2.60 -11.37
CA ALA A 249 0.20 -3.36 -12.14
C ALA A 249 -1.00 -2.46 -12.57
N ILE A 250 -1.47 -1.57 -11.70
CA ILE A 250 -2.51 -0.60 -12.05
C ILE A 250 -2.01 0.38 -13.13
N MET A 251 -0.74 0.78 -13.09
CA MET A 251 -0.12 1.60 -14.14
C MET A 251 -0.11 0.86 -15.50
N GLU A 252 0.13 -0.46 -15.51
CA GLU A 252 0.05 -1.28 -16.73
C GLU A 252 -1.38 -1.31 -17.30
N LEU A 253 -2.39 -1.51 -16.47
CA LEU A 253 -3.79 -1.42 -16.88
C LEU A 253 -4.12 -0.03 -17.44
N SER A 254 -3.70 1.04 -16.75
CA SER A 254 -3.85 2.42 -17.24
C SER A 254 -3.21 2.64 -18.60
N ASN A 255 -2.05 2.04 -18.87
CA ASN A 255 -1.40 2.12 -20.19
C ASN A 255 -2.23 1.43 -21.27
N ALA A 256 -2.77 0.24 -21.00
CA ALA A 256 -3.65 -0.48 -21.91
C ALA A 256 -4.95 0.30 -22.19
N VAL A 257 -5.55 0.88 -21.16
CA VAL A 257 -6.72 1.77 -21.27
C VAL A 257 -6.38 3.01 -22.11
N GLY A 258 -5.24 3.64 -21.87
CA GLY A 258 -4.78 4.78 -22.66
C GLY A 258 -4.58 4.45 -24.14
N GLU A 259 -4.14 3.24 -24.46
CA GLU A 259 -4.05 2.77 -25.85
C GLU A 259 -5.43 2.53 -26.46
N TYR A 260 -6.36 1.93 -25.71
CA TYR A 260 -7.74 1.73 -26.12
C TYR A 260 -8.42 3.08 -26.43
N LEU A 261 -8.32 4.06 -25.53
CA LEU A 261 -8.91 5.40 -25.71
C LEU A 261 -8.30 6.18 -26.88
N ARG A 262 -7.02 5.99 -27.18
CA ARG A 262 -6.37 6.59 -28.37
C ARG A 262 -6.85 5.98 -29.68
N LYS A 263 -7.17 4.69 -29.67
CA LYS A 263 -7.59 3.95 -30.88
C LYS A 263 -9.10 3.98 -31.13
N THR A 264 -9.89 4.43 -30.17
CA THR A 264 -11.36 4.41 -30.27
C THR A 264 -11.94 5.80 -29.99
N SER A 265 -12.76 6.33 -30.90
CA SER A 265 -13.45 7.59 -30.63
C SER A 265 -14.64 7.37 -29.68
N LEU A 266 -15.01 8.42 -28.94
CA LEU A 266 -16.17 8.38 -28.05
C LEU A 266 -17.47 8.05 -28.82
N GLU A 267 -17.63 8.55 -30.04
CA GLU A 267 -18.78 8.29 -30.89
C GLU A 267 -18.86 6.80 -31.25
N GLN A 268 -17.75 6.19 -31.64
CA GLN A 268 -17.68 4.76 -31.93
C GLN A 268 -18.01 3.90 -30.70
N ARG A 269 -17.51 4.26 -29.53
CA ARG A 269 -17.81 3.55 -28.28
C ARG A 269 -19.28 3.65 -27.90
N ARG A 270 -19.87 4.85 -28.04
CA ARG A 270 -21.32 5.07 -27.78
C ARG A 270 -22.25 4.40 -28.78
N SER A 271 -21.79 4.19 -29.99
CA SER A 271 -22.58 3.48 -31.03
C SER A 271 -22.63 1.96 -30.83
N CYS A 272 -21.89 1.44 -29.89
CA CYS A 272 -21.78 -0.01 -29.61
C CYS A 272 -22.19 -0.29 -28.15
N ASP A 273 -23.34 -0.93 -27.92
CA ASP A 273 -23.85 -1.25 -26.58
C ASP A 273 -22.82 -2.04 -25.75
N HIS A 274 -22.04 -2.88 -26.39
CA HIS A 274 -20.97 -3.66 -25.76
C HIS A 274 -19.83 -2.77 -25.24
N ALA A 275 -19.47 -1.72 -25.99
CA ALA A 275 -18.39 -0.81 -25.60
C ALA A 275 -18.82 0.07 -24.42
N THR A 276 -20.06 0.51 -24.35
CA THR A 276 -20.56 1.31 -23.22
C THR A 276 -20.53 0.54 -21.91
N ALA A 277 -20.99 -0.70 -21.89
CA ALA A 277 -20.92 -1.57 -20.70
C ALA A 277 -19.47 -1.89 -20.30
N PHE A 278 -18.59 -2.10 -21.29
CA PHE A 278 -17.18 -2.33 -21.09
C PHE A 278 -16.47 -1.10 -20.49
N ASP A 279 -16.71 0.08 -21.04
CA ASP A 279 -16.15 1.36 -20.56
C ASP A 279 -16.54 1.60 -19.09
N ALA A 280 -17.80 1.34 -18.72
CA ALA A 280 -18.29 1.48 -17.35
C ALA A 280 -17.57 0.50 -16.40
N ASP A 281 -17.45 -0.80 -16.75
CA ASP A 281 -16.73 -1.79 -15.95
C ASP A 281 -15.26 -1.40 -15.73
N ILE A 282 -14.57 -0.97 -16.78
CA ILE A 282 -13.16 -0.57 -16.68
C ILE A 282 -12.99 0.68 -15.81
N ALA A 283 -13.87 1.67 -15.93
CA ALA A 283 -13.86 2.87 -15.10
C ALA A 283 -14.05 2.53 -13.62
N GLU A 284 -15.07 1.72 -13.29
CA GLU A 284 -15.30 1.26 -11.92
C GLU A 284 -14.12 0.46 -11.36
N VAL A 285 -13.55 -0.43 -12.15
CA VAL A 285 -12.38 -1.24 -11.71
C VAL A 285 -11.19 -0.35 -11.40
N LEU A 286 -10.85 0.62 -12.25
CA LEU A 286 -9.75 1.57 -11.98
C LEU A 286 -9.97 2.34 -10.69
N VAL A 287 -11.19 2.83 -10.45
CA VAL A 287 -11.54 3.57 -9.23
C VAL A 287 -11.45 2.68 -8.00
N LYS A 288 -12.03 1.48 -8.04
CA LYS A 288 -12.00 0.51 -6.92
C LYS A 288 -10.58 0.06 -6.58
N LEU A 289 -9.74 -0.23 -7.58
CA LEU A 289 -8.34 -0.61 -7.35
C LEU A 289 -7.53 0.51 -6.70
N MET A 290 -7.83 1.77 -7.02
CA MET A 290 -7.14 2.92 -6.44
C MET A 290 -7.71 3.36 -5.10
N ALA A 291 -8.91 2.96 -4.71
CA ALA A 291 -9.57 3.42 -3.49
C ALA A 291 -8.73 3.24 -2.21
N PRO A 292 -8.06 2.11 -1.93
CA PRO A 292 -7.21 1.98 -0.75
C PRO A 292 -5.95 2.87 -0.78
N ILE A 293 -5.50 3.24 -1.97
CA ILE A 293 -4.26 4.01 -2.22
C ILE A 293 -4.53 5.50 -2.20
N ALA A 294 -5.52 5.94 -2.97
CA ALA A 294 -5.93 7.33 -3.19
C ALA A 294 -7.42 7.50 -2.88
N PRO A 295 -7.80 7.49 -1.59
CA PRO A 295 -9.19 7.38 -1.17
C PRO A 295 -10.08 8.56 -1.57
N HIS A 296 -9.58 9.80 -1.47
CA HIS A 296 -10.37 10.98 -1.81
C HIS A 296 -10.56 11.09 -3.34
N TRP A 297 -9.49 10.81 -4.10
CA TRP A 297 -9.53 10.73 -5.54
C TRP A 297 -10.56 9.69 -6.03
N ALA A 298 -10.60 8.54 -5.40
CA ALA A 298 -11.49 7.46 -5.79
C ALA A 298 -12.95 7.76 -5.45
N ASP A 299 -13.22 8.28 -4.26
CA ASP A 299 -14.58 8.57 -3.80
C ASP A 299 -15.21 9.73 -4.59
N GLU A 300 -14.41 10.75 -4.94
CA GLU A 300 -14.85 11.84 -5.81
C GLU A 300 -15.24 11.33 -7.21
N LEU A 301 -14.42 10.50 -7.84
CA LEU A 301 -14.77 9.92 -9.15
C LEU A 301 -15.97 8.98 -9.07
N TRP A 302 -16.08 8.20 -7.99
CA TRP A 302 -17.19 7.29 -7.77
C TRP A 302 -18.53 7.99 -7.75
N THR A 303 -18.61 9.10 -7.02
CA THR A 303 -19.85 9.83 -6.82
C THR A 303 -20.11 10.86 -7.93
N THR A 304 -19.11 11.66 -8.31
CA THR A 304 -19.34 12.82 -9.21
C THR A 304 -19.23 12.45 -10.69
N VAL A 305 -18.39 11.49 -11.05
CA VAL A 305 -18.13 11.11 -12.45
C VAL A 305 -18.93 9.86 -12.84
N LEU A 306 -18.87 8.81 -12.00
CA LEU A 306 -19.59 7.57 -12.27
C LEU A 306 -21.05 7.61 -11.81
N GLY A 307 -21.44 8.59 -10.97
CA GLY A 307 -22.81 8.84 -10.56
C GLY A 307 -23.38 7.83 -9.57
N HIS A 308 -22.52 7.10 -8.85
CA HIS A 308 -22.95 6.17 -7.82
C HIS A 308 -23.34 6.89 -6.52
N GLU A 309 -24.27 6.30 -5.78
CA GLU A 309 -24.63 6.72 -4.43
C GLU A 309 -23.72 6.03 -3.39
N GLY A 310 -23.38 6.72 -2.31
CA GLY A 310 -22.53 6.16 -1.25
C GLY A 310 -21.04 6.22 -1.57
N SER A 311 -20.24 5.55 -0.75
CA SER A 311 -18.78 5.57 -0.86
C SER A 311 -18.26 4.31 -1.54
N VAL A 312 -17.26 4.46 -2.40
CA VAL A 312 -16.55 3.33 -3.05
C VAL A 312 -15.90 2.39 -2.03
N HIS A 313 -15.61 2.88 -0.83
CA HIS A 313 -14.93 2.12 0.21
C HIS A 313 -15.77 1.03 0.87
N VAL A 314 -17.08 1.03 0.66
CA VAL A 314 -17.98 -0.03 1.14
C VAL A 314 -18.45 -0.97 0.02
N GLU A 315 -17.99 -0.72 -1.20
CA GLU A 315 -18.33 -1.51 -2.37
C GLU A 315 -17.54 -2.82 -2.43
N PRO A 316 -18.12 -3.89 -3.00
CA PRO A 316 -17.40 -5.14 -3.23
C PRO A 316 -16.16 -4.93 -4.10
N TRP A 317 -15.08 -5.64 -3.74
CA TRP A 317 -13.85 -5.66 -4.54
C TRP A 317 -14.11 -6.22 -5.94
N PRO A 318 -13.42 -5.73 -6.98
CA PRO A 318 -13.61 -6.21 -8.35
C PRO A 318 -13.30 -7.70 -8.47
N MET A 319 -14.20 -8.44 -9.10
CA MET A 319 -13.98 -9.86 -9.40
C MET A 319 -13.03 -10.03 -10.59
N PHE A 320 -12.23 -11.09 -10.56
CA PHE A 320 -11.41 -11.49 -11.70
C PHE A 320 -11.61 -12.95 -12.06
N ASP A 321 -11.41 -13.25 -13.34
CA ASP A 321 -11.45 -14.61 -13.88
C ASP A 321 -10.04 -14.98 -14.35
N PRO A 322 -9.38 -15.98 -13.73
CA PRO A 322 -8.04 -16.41 -14.13
C PRO A 322 -7.96 -16.90 -15.57
N GLU A 323 -9.04 -17.44 -16.13
CA GLU A 323 -9.06 -17.90 -17.53
C GLU A 323 -9.04 -16.71 -18.50
N GLN A 324 -9.76 -15.64 -18.19
CA GLN A 324 -9.74 -14.42 -18.99
C GLN A 324 -8.44 -13.62 -18.83
N ALA A 325 -7.69 -13.84 -17.76
CA ALA A 325 -6.38 -13.25 -17.57
C ALA A 325 -5.27 -13.89 -18.42
N LYS A 326 -5.51 -15.07 -18.98
CA LYS A 326 -4.53 -15.77 -19.81
C LYS A 326 -4.30 -15.03 -21.13
N ALA A 327 -3.02 -14.88 -21.49
CA ALA A 327 -2.67 -14.37 -22.80
C ALA A 327 -2.98 -15.44 -23.87
N ASP A 328 -3.55 -15.04 -24.98
CA ASP A 328 -3.69 -15.95 -26.15
C ASP A 328 -2.33 -16.30 -26.74
N GLU A 329 -1.39 -15.36 -26.70
CA GLU A 329 -0.04 -15.50 -27.21
C GLU A 329 0.99 -15.00 -26.18
N ILE A 330 2.15 -15.63 -26.18
CA ILE A 330 3.29 -15.26 -25.32
C ILE A 330 4.51 -14.94 -26.15
N GLU A 331 5.23 -13.90 -25.77
CA GLU A 331 6.54 -13.58 -26.36
C GLU A 331 7.65 -14.33 -25.59
N LEU A 332 8.43 -15.12 -26.28
CA LEU A 332 9.52 -15.91 -25.74
C LEU A 332 10.86 -15.40 -26.26
N ALA A 333 11.82 -15.17 -25.35
CA ALA A 333 13.19 -14.88 -25.75
C ALA A 333 13.87 -16.17 -26.22
N VAL A 334 14.45 -16.13 -27.43
CA VAL A 334 15.26 -17.24 -27.98
C VAL A 334 16.74 -16.94 -27.78
N GLN A 335 17.38 -17.82 -27.02
CA GLN A 335 18.80 -17.75 -26.70
C GLN A 335 19.59 -18.80 -27.47
N VAL A 336 20.80 -18.44 -27.90
CA VAL A 336 21.82 -19.38 -28.37
C VAL A 336 23.01 -19.29 -27.45
N ASN A 337 23.32 -20.40 -26.77
CA ASN A 337 24.37 -20.48 -25.76
C ASN A 337 24.25 -19.39 -24.68
N GLY A 338 23.00 -19.16 -24.18
CA GLY A 338 22.71 -18.20 -23.13
C GLY A 338 22.61 -16.72 -23.57
N LYS A 339 22.84 -16.40 -24.83
CA LYS A 339 22.70 -15.04 -25.37
C LYS A 339 21.43 -14.91 -26.21
N VAL A 340 20.57 -13.96 -25.89
CA VAL A 340 19.34 -13.65 -26.64
C VAL A 340 19.71 -13.30 -28.10
N LYS A 341 19.08 -13.95 -29.07
CA LYS A 341 19.29 -13.78 -30.50
C LYS A 341 18.04 -13.40 -31.26
N ALA A 342 16.88 -13.80 -30.77
CA ALA A 342 15.57 -13.47 -31.35
C ALA A 342 14.49 -13.45 -30.24
N LYS A 343 13.33 -12.97 -30.60
CA LYS A 343 12.08 -13.14 -29.86
C LYS A 343 11.07 -13.79 -30.81
N ILE A 344 10.26 -14.69 -30.30
CA ILE A 344 9.16 -15.31 -31.03
C ILE A 344 7.85 -15.12 -30.26
N THR A 345 6.76 -14.95 -30.99
CA THR A 345 5.41 -14.95 -30.43
C THR A 345 4.76 -16.27 -30.78
N VAL A 346 4.29 -16.97 -29.78
CA VAL A 346 3.64 -18.28 -29.91
C VAL A 346 2.32 -18.29 -29.15
N PRO A 347 1.31 -19.07 -29.58
CA PRO A 347 0.14 -19.33 -28.76
C PRO A 347 0.54 -19.79 -27.35
N ALA A 348 -0.18 -19.31 -26.32
CA ALA A 348 0.16 -19.63 -24.93
C ALA A 348 0.02 -21.13 -24.61
N ASP A 349 -0.85 -21.82 -25.34
CA ASP A 349 -1.10 -23.26 -25.27
C ASP A 349 -0.30 -24.07 -26.32
N ALA A 350 0.63 -23.45 -27.03
CA ALA A 350 1.44 -24.11 -28.05
C ALA A 350 2.22 -25.31 -27.47
N ALA A 351 2.18 -26.42 -28.18
CA ALA A 351 2.95 -27.61 -27.81
C ALA A 351 4.45 -27.31 -27.77
N GLU A 352 5.16 -27.88 -26.79
CA GLU A 352 6.60 -27.66 -26.58
C GLU A 352 7.43 -27.85 -27.84
N ASP A 353 7.09 -28.90 -28.65
CA ASP A 353 7.82 -29.19 -29.86
C ASP A 353 7.63 -28.10 -30.92
N THR A 354 6.41 -27.57 -31.08
CA THR A 354 6.12 -26.45 -31.99
C THR A 354 6.90 -25.19 -31.59
N VAL A 355 6.94 -24.91 -30.28
CA VAL A 355 7.71 -23.76 -29.73
C VAL A 355 9.21 -23.91 -30.02
N LYS A 356 9.75 -25.12 -29.84
CA LYS A 356 11.17 -25.40 -30.13
C LYS A 356 11.49 -25.29 -31.63
N GLU A 357 10.61 -25.73 -32.49
CA GLU A 357 10.77 -25.62 -33.94
C GLU A 357 10.80 -24.15 -34.37
N GLN A 358 9.80 -23.38 -33.97
CA GLN A 358 9.75 -21.93 -34.26
C GLN A 358 10.96 -21.18 -33.71
N ALA A 359 11.42 -21.55 -32.50
CA ALA A 359 12.60 -20.94 -31.90
C ALA A 359 13.87 -21.24 -32.72
N GLN A 360 14.04 -22.46 -33.24
CA GLN A 360 15.18 -22.82 -34.08
C GLN A 360 15.13 -22.09 -35.43
N GLU A 361 13.96 -21.99 -36.03
CA GLU A 361 13.76 -21.25 -37.27
C GLU A 361 14.10 -19.77 -37.12
N ALA A 362 13.64 -19.12 -36.05
CA ALA A 362 13.89 -17.72 -35.75
C ALA A 362 15.39 -17.37 -35.59
N VAL A 363 16.21 -18.34 -35.20
CA VAL A 363 17.67 -18.15 -35.04
C VAL A 363 18.50 -18.96 -36.00
N SER A 364 17.91 -19.43 -37.10
CA SER A 364 18.57 -20.27 -38.12
C SER A 364 19.93 -19.72 -38.57
N ARG A 365 20.01 -18.40 -38.85
CA ARG A 365 21.28 -17.72 -39.21
C ARG A 365 22.35 -17.80 -38.12
N ALA A 366 21.93 -17.79 -36.83
CA ALA A 366 22.87 -17.88 -35.69
C ALA A 366 23.35 -19.34 -35.46
N LEU A 367 22.66 -20.31 -36.06
CA LEU A 367 22.95 -21.72 -35.98
C LEU A 367 23.71 -22.24 -37.21
N GLU A 368 23.88 -21.42 -38.26
CA GLU A 368 24.63 -21.81 -39.44
C GLU A 368 26.02 -22.34 -39.10
N GLY A 369 26.33 -23.54 -39.55
CA GLY A 369 27.62 -24.21 -39.29
C GLY A 369 27.80 -24.76 -37.87
N LYS A 370 26.75 -24.79 -37.07
CA LYS A 370 26.77 -25.32 -35.71
C LYS A 370 25.89 -26.56 -35.56
N ASP A 371 26.36 -27.47 -34.73
CA ASP A 371 25.60 -28.67 -34.38
C ASP A 371 24.77 -28.41 -33.11
N VAL A 372 23.43 -28.45 -33.23
CA VAL A 372 22.50 -28.27 -32.11
C VAL A 372 22.54 -29.49 -31.19
N LYS A 373 23.03 -29.30 -29.97
CA LYS A 373 23.17 -30.38 -28.99
C LYS A 373 21.93 -30.54 -28.10
N LYS A 374 21.27 -29.44 -27.77
CA LYS A 374 20.09 -29.46 -26.89
C LYS A 374 19.26 -28.19 -27.08
N VAL A 375 17.93 -28.34 -27.08
CA VAL A 375 16.98 -27.22 -27.00
C VAL A 375 16.24 -27.35 -25.68
N VAL A 376 16.34 -26.31 -24.85
CA VAL A 376 15.68 -26.23 -23.52
C VAL A 376 14.58 -25.21 -23.61
N TYR A 377 13.34 -25.62 -23.42
CA TYR A 377 12.20 -24.73 -23.30
C TYR A 377 11.88 -24.54 -21.82
N VAL A 378 11.79 -23.28 -21.38
CA VAL A 378 11.29 -22.88 -20.08
C VAL A 378 9.93 -22.24 -20.31
N ALA A 379 8.88 -22.97 -19.96
CA ALA A 379 7.50 -22.59 -20.25
C ALA A 379 7.20 -21.14 -19.87
N GLY A 380 6.62 -20.39 -20.80
CA GLY A 380 6.25 -18.99 -20.61
C GLY A 380 7.40 -17.98 -20.48
N ARG A 381 8.69 -18.41 -20.61
CA ARG A 381 9.85 -17.53 -20.37
C ARG A 381 10.84 -17.44 -21.51
N LEU A 382 11.40 -18.54 -21.91
CA LEU A 382 12.45 -18.55 -22.94
C LEU A 382 12.68 -19.92 -23.56
N VAL A 383 13.34 -19.91 -24.74
CA VAL A 383 13.96 -21.10 -25.33
C VAL A 383 15.45 -20.89 -25.43
N ASN A 384 16.26 -21.80 -24.87
CA ASN A 384 17.72 -21.76 -25.00
C ASN A 384 18.23 -22.93 -25.84
N ILE A 385 18.93 -22.60 -26.92
CA ILE A 385 19.51 -23.55 -27.86
C ILE A 385 21.01 -23.64 -27.58
N VAL A 386 21.46 -24.83 -27.21
CA VAL A 386 22.88 -25.13 -27.01
C VAL A 386 23.44 -25.71 -28.31
N ALA A 387 24.36 -24.98 -28.93
CA ALA A 387 24.97 -25.37 -30.22
C ALA A 387 26.48 -25.19 -30.16
N LYS A 388 27.20 -26.11 -30.82
CA LYS A 388 28.66 -26.08 -30.95
C LYS A 388 29.04 -26.02 -32.42
#